data_add834b6d9bc38c7d4e34180dd8572e8
#
_entry.id   add834b6d9bc38c7d4e34180dd8572e8
#
_cell.length_a   1.000
_cell.length_b   1.000
_cell.length_c   1.000
_cell.angle_alpha   90.00
_cell.angle_beta   90.00
_cell.angle_gamma   90.00
#
_symmetry.space_group_name_H-M   'P 1'
#
loop_
_entity.id
_entity.type
_entity.pdbx_description
1 polymer ?
#
loop_
_entity_poly.entity_id
_entity_poly.type
_entity_poly.pdbx_seq_one_letter_code
_entity_poly.pdbx_strand_id
1 'polypeptide(L)'
;MECAGPLLAQAGLPSIVTGPVSADQYGAFWHAVAQAMDDEFFGEGARPMRAGSFALLCHAILSTATLEHALRRALRFLRVVLENPHGELVVENGLAQVVLKDAGATRSAFAYRTFWIILHGVNCWLIGRRLPIRWVDFRCSAPPAGTDYRLFFGAPVHFDQPRTACLRCRVPETAAHP
;
A
#
# COMPACT_ATOMS: atom_id res chain seq x y z
N MET A 1 -14.42 18.33 10.28
CA MET A 1 -15.27 17.13 10.13
C MET A 1 -16.45 17.29 9.16
N GLU A 2 -16.67 18.49 8.59
CA GLU A 2 -17.79 18.76 7.66
C GLU A 2 -17.63 18.16 6.24
N CYS A 3 -16.42 17.83 5.81
CA CYS A 3 -16.19 17.36 4.43
C CYS A 3 -16.43 15.86 4.19
N ALA A 4 -16.58 15.03 5.22
CA ALA A 4 -16.71 13.59 5.04
C ALA A 4 -18.10 13.13 4.56
N GLY A 5 -19.16 13.83 4.94
CA GLY A 5 -20.53 13.46 4.60
C GLY A 5 -20.80 13.31 3.10
N PRO A 6 -20.45 14.30 2.26
CA PRO A 6 -20.63 14.19 0.82
C PRO A 6 -19.85 13.03 0.19
N LEU A 7 -18.63 12.74 0.66
CA LEU A 7 -17.80 11.65 0.16
C LEU A 7 -18.34 10.28 0.57
N LEU A 8 -18.89 10.17 1.79
CA LEU A 8 -19.58 8.96 2.23
C LEU A 8 -20.83 8.70 1.39
N ALA A 9 -21.65 9.74 1.15
CA ALA A 9 -22.84 9.63 0.30
C ALA A 9 -22.49 9.22 -1.14
N GLN A 10 -21.41 9.75 -1.72
CA GLN A 10 -20.91 9.37 -3.03
C GLN A 10 -20.52 7.89 -3.11
N ALA A 11 -20.03 7.33 -2.00
CA ALA A 11 -19.70 5.91 -1.88
C ALA A 11 -20.90 5.03 -1.50
N GLY A 12 -22.13 5.56 -1.42
CA GLY A 12 -23.31 4.85 -0.97
C GLY A 12 -23.27 4.45 0.50
N LEU A 13 -22.56 5.23 1.32
CA LEU A 13 -22.41 5.02 2.75
C LEU A 13 -23.24 6.01 3.56
N PRO A 14 -23.77 5.61 4.73
CA PRO A 14 -24.45 6.52 5.63
C PRO A 14 -23.47 7.56 6.21
N SER A 15 -23.99 8.69 6.67
CA SER A 15 -23.20 9.78 7.26
C SER A 15 -22.41 9.34 8.52
N ILE A 16 -22.87 8.28 9.18
CA ILE A 16 -22.19 7.64 10.31
C ILE A 16 -22.06 6.14 9.99
N VAL A 17 -20.85 5.67 9.85
CA VAL A 17 -20.56 4.25 9.60
C VAL A 17 -20.30 3.57 10.96
N THR A 18 -21.19 2.67 11.35
CA THR A 18 -21.13 1.96 12.66
C THR A 18 -20.77 0.48 12.53
N GLY A 19 -20.58 -0.01 11.32
CA GLY A 19 -20.31 -1.43 11.06
C GLY A 19 -19.48 -1.68 9.82
N PRO A 20 -19.27 -2.95 9.47
CA PRO A 20 -18.57 -3.33 8.25
C PRO A 20 -19.27 -2.80 7.00
N VAL A 21 -18.47 -2.40 6.02
CA VAL A 21 -18.94 -1.97 4.70
C VAL A 21 -18.48 -2.98 3.63
N SER A 22 -19.12 -3.00 2.47
CA SER A 22 -18.66 -3.85 1.37
C SER A 22 -17.31 -3.36 0.81
N ALA A 23 -16.59 -4.24 0.13
CA ALA A 23 -15.33 -3.89 -0.53
C ALA A 23 -15.53 -2.80 -1.59
N ASP A 24 -16.65 -2.85 -2.32
CA ASP A 24 -16.98 -1.85 -3.35
C ASP A 24 -17.26 -0.47 -2.73
N GLN A 25 -18.03 -0.42 -1.64
CA GLN A 25 -18.28 0.83 -0.91
C GLN A 25 -17.00 1.41 -0.34
N TYR A 26 -16.13 0.55 0.24
CA TYR A 26 -14.84 0.98 0.76
C TYR A 26 -13.95 1.55 -0.38
N GLY A 27 -13.88 0.84 -1.51
CA GLY A 27 -13.12 1.28 -2.68
C GLY A 27 -13.63 2.59 -3.25
N ALA A 28 -14.96 2.75 -3.39
CA ALA A 28 -15.59 3.98 -3.85
C ALA A 28 -15.29 5.16 -2.91
N PHE A 29 -15.38 4.97 -1.60
CA PHE A 29 -15.03 5.98 -0.61
C PHE A 29 -13.54 6.36 -0.67
N TRP A 30 -12.66 5.36 -0.74
CA TRP A 30 -11.21 5.56 -0.88
C TRP A 30 -10.89 6.41 -2.12
N HIS A 31 -11.51 6.07 -3.25
CA HIS A 31 -11.35 6.83 -4.49
C HIS A 31 -11.89 8.26 -4.37
N ALA A 32 -13.07 8.45 -3.79
CA ALA A 32 -13.66 9.77 -3.60
C ALA A 32 -12.77 10.67 -2.74
N VAL A 33 -12.19 10.14 -1.66
CA VAL A 33 -11.24 10.88 -0.79
C VAL A 33 -9.99 11.25 -1.56
N ALA A 34 -9.38 10.29 -2.30
CA ALA A 34 -8.18 10.54 -3.09
C ALA A 34 -8.41 11.64 -4.15
N GLN A 35 -9.56 11.64 -4.82
CA GLN A 35 -9.93 12.67 -5.78
C GLN A 35 -10.14 14.04 -5.11
N ALA A 36 -10.82 14.07 -3.98
CA ALA A 36 -11.07 15.33 -3.25
C ALA A 36 -9.79 15.97 -2.72
N MET A 37 -8.80 15.14 -2.35
CA MET A 37 -7.49 15.60 -1.88
C MET A 37 -6.50 15.87 -3.03
N ASP A 38 -6.79 15.41 -4.24
CA ASP A 38 -5.83 15.26 -5.34
C ASP A 38 -4.55 14.55 -4.87
N ASP A 39 -4.74 13.53 -4.02
CA ASP A 39 -3.63 12.78 -3.43
C ASP A 39 -4.06 11.33 -3.12
N GLU A 40 -3.54 10.38 -3.89
CA GLU A 40 -3.79 8.94 -3.73
C GLU A 40 -2.98 8.32 -2.56
N PHE A 41 -2.18 9.14 -1.86
CA PHE A 41 -1.47 8.74 -0.65
C PHE A 41 -1.93 9.50 0.61
N PHE A 42 -3.03 10.27 0.50
CA PHE A 42 -3.78 10.89 1.61
C PHE A 42 -2.96 11.81 2.52
N GLY A 43 -2.02 12.56 1.97
CA GLY A 43 -1.17 13.47 2.73
C GLY A 43 -0.01 12.78 3.48
N GLU A 44 0.16 11.50 3.32
CA GLU A 44 1.17 10.71 4.04
C GLU A 44 2.54 10.69 3.34
N GLY A 45 2.65 11.25 2.14
CA GLY A 45 3.91 11.45 1.42
C GLY A 45 4.59 12.78 1.77
N ALA A 46 5.88 12.94 1.42
CA ALA A 46 6.53 14.25 1.43
C ALA A 46 5.98 15.13 0.30
N ARG A 47 5.45 14.50 -0.75
CA ARG A 47 4.72 15.13 -1.86
C ARG A 47 3.40 14.39 -2.08
N PRO A 48 2.36 15.09 -2.56
CA PRO A 48 1.10 14.42 -2.90
C PRO A 48 1.28 13.48 -4.09
N MET A 49 0.74 12.27 -3.96
CA MET A 49 0.58 11.34 -5.06
C MET A 49 -0.66 11.74 -5.87
N ARG A 50 -0.49 12.64 -6.84
CA ARG A 50 -1.59 13.22 -7.63
C ARG A 50 -2.52 12.15 -8.19
N ALA A 51 -3.80 12.48 -8.30
CA ALA A 51 -4.82 11.62 -8.87
C ALA A 51 -4.42 11.15 -10.28
N GLY A 52 -4.51 9.83 -10.53
CA GLY A 52 -4.03 9.17 -11.75
C GLY A 52 -2.61 8.60 -11.67
N SER A 53 -1.84 8.91 -10.62
CA SER A 53 -0.50 8.36 -10.44
C SER A 53 -0.52 6.83 -10.29
N PHE A 54 -1.52 6.27 -9.61
CA PHE A 54 -1.66 4.82 -9.48
C PHE A 54 -1.92 4.14 -10.84
N ALA A 55 -2.74 4.74 -11.68
CA ALA A 55 -2.97 4.25 -13.05
C ALA A 55 -1.68 4.27 -13.88
N LEU A 56 -0.89 5.35 -13.77
CA LEU A 56 0.41 5.45 -14.43
C LEU A 56 1.41 4.39 -13.89
N LEU A 57 1.40 4.14 -12.59
CA LEU A 57 2.18 3.06 -11.99
C LEU A 57 1.82 1.71 -12.61
N CYS A 58 0.52 1.38 -12.67
CA CYS A 58 0.04 0.14 -13.29
C CYS A 58 0.53 0.01 -14.74
N HIS A 59 0.38 1.05 -15.56
CA HIS A 59 0.87 1.05 -16.94
C HIS A 59 2.39 0.87 -17.00
N ALA A 60 3.15 1.53 -16.12
CA ALA A 60 4.60 1.45 -16.12
C ALA A 60 5.13 0.04 -15.84
N ILE A 61 4.39 -0.79 -15.09
CA ILE A 61 4.85 -2.13 -14.72
C ILE A 61 4.34 -3.24 -15.61
N LEU A 62 3.28 -3.01 -16.42
CA LEU A 62 2.69 -4.02 -17.31
C LEU A 62 3.68 -4.62 -18.31
N SER A 63 4.65 -3.84 -18.79
CA SER A 63 5.65 -4.28 -19.77
C SER A 63 6.86 -5.00 -19.16
N THR A 64 6.83 -5.32 -17.87
CA THR A 64 7.97 -5.97 -17.22
C THR A 64 7.94 -7.49 -17.40
N ALA A 65 9.09 -8.10 -17.71
CA ALA A 65 9.19 -9.52 -17.95
C ALA A 65 9.09 -10.38 -16.67
N THR A 66 9.41 -9.83 -15.51
CA THR A 66 9.41 -10.55 -14.22
C THR A 66 8.79 -9.72 -13.11
N LEU A 67 8.27 -10.40 -12.09
CA LEU A 67 7.73 -9.75 -10.90
C LEU A 67 8.79 -8.91 -10.15
N GLU A 68 10.04 -9.36 -10.14
CA GLU A 68 11.12 -8.59 -9.54
C GLU A 68 11.33 -7.26 -10.27
N HIS A 69 11.36 -7.28 -11.59
CA HIS A 69 11.49 -6.05 -12.39
C HIS A 69 10.28 -5.13 -12.19
N ALA A 70 9.05 -5.69 -12.11
CA ALA A 70 7.85 -4.94 -11.80
C ALA A 70 7.97 -4.24 -10.44
N LEU A 71 8.38 -4.99 -9.42
CA LEU A 71 8.53 -4.49 -8.06
C LEU A 71 9.59 -3.39 -7.97
N ARG A 72 10.76 -3.58 -8.58
CA ARG A 72 11.83 -2.56 -8.64
C ARG A 72 11.35 -1.30 -9.36
N ARG A 73 10.59 -1.44 -10.44
CA ARG A 73 10.02 -0.30 -11.18
C ARG A 73 8.95 0.41 -10.37
N ALA A 74 8.06 -0.33 -9.68
CA ALA A 74 7.05 0.23 -8.80
C ALA A 74 7.69 1.03 -7.64
N LEU A 75 8.70 0.48 -6.99
CA LEU A 75 9.42 1.17 -5.92
C LEU A 75 10.12 2.43 -6.41
N ARG A 76 10.74 2.40 -7.60
CA ARG A 76 11.33 3.60 -8.21
C ARG A 76 10.27 4.65 -8.52
N PHE A 77 9.12 4.25 -9.07
CA PHE A 77 8.01 5.16 -9.34
C PHE A 77 7.53 5.83 -8.05
N LEU A 78 7.22 5.03 -7.02
CA LEU A 78 6.76 5.56 -5.73
C LEU A 78 7.79 6.49 -5.09
N ARG A 79 9.10 6.19 -5.21
CA ARG A 79 10.16 7.10 -4.75
C ARG A 79 10.15 8.45 -5.45
N VAL A 80 9.90 8.47 -6.77
CA VAL A 80 9.83 9.73 -7.53
C VAL A 80 8.61 10.54 -7.17
N VAL A 81 7.47 9.87 -7.00
CA VAL A 81 6.18 10.54 -6.74
C VAL A 81 6.06 11.00 -5.29
N LEU A 82 6.32 10.11 -4.33
CA LEU A 82 6.17 10.39 -2.90
C LEU A 82 7.39 11.07 -2.29
N GLU A 83 8.59 10.87 -2.88
CA GLU A 83 9.88 11.24 -2.34
C GLU A 83 10.18 10.53 -1.00
N ASN A 84 9.29 10.59 -0.04
CA ASN A 84 9.35 9.93 1.25
C ASN A 84 7.92 9.61 1.77
N PRO A 85 7.64 8.35 2.21
CA PRO A 85 8.56 7.21 2.34
C PRO A 85 8.94 6.62 0.98
N HIS A 86 10.06 5.90 0.91
CA HIS A 86 10.44 5.11 -0.25
C HIS A 86 10.85 3.69 0.14
N GLY A 87 10.72 2.75 -0.79
CA GLY A 87 11.02 1.34 -0.57
C GLY A 87 12.29 0.90 -1.29
N GLU A 88 13.03 0.00 -0.67
CA GLU A 88 14.17 -0.70 -1.25
C GLU A 88 13.90 -2.21 -1.29
N LEU A 89 14.18 -2.85 -2.43
CA LEU A 89 14.03 -4.29 -2.59
C LEU A 89 15.37 -4.99 -2.35
N VAL A 90 15.38 -5.91 -1.40
CA VAL A 90 16.48 -6.84 -1.15
C VAL A 90 15.98 -8.24 -1.49
N VAL A 91 16.70 -8.95 -2.35
CA VAL A 91 16.39 -10.34 -2.72
C VAL A 91 17.53 -11.23 -2.26
N GLU A 92 17.25 -12.13 -1.32
CA GLU A 92 18.22 -13.07 -0.77
C GLU A 92 17.59 -14.46 -0.64
N ASN A 93 18.28 -15.48 -1.11
CA ASN A 93 17.83 -16.89 -1.02
C ASN A 93 16.41 -17.12 -1.55
N GLY A 94 16.03 -16.47 -2.66
CA GLY A 94 14.69 -16.57 -3.25
C GLY A 94 13.58 -15.86 -2.45
N LEU A 95 13.95 -15.08 -1.44
CA LEU A 95 13.03 -14.26 -0.65
C LEU A 95 13.22 -12.79 -0.98
N ALA A 96 12.13 -12.13 -1.32
CA ALA A 96 12.10 -10.68 -1.48
C ALA A 96 11.72 -10.01 -0.17
N GLN A 97 12.50 -9.05 0.23
CA GLN A 97 12.20 -8.17 1.35
C GLN A 97 12.15 -6.74 0.83
N VAL A 98 11.04 -6.06 1.07
CA VAL A 98 10.96 -4.62 0.84
C VAL A 98 11.14 -3.92 2.18
N VAL A 99 12.09 -3.02 2.25
CA VAL A 99 12.38 -2.21 3.43
C VAL A 99 12.00 -0.77 3.12
N LEU A 100 11.13 -0.19 3.96
CA LEU A 100 10.79 1.23 3.83
C LEU A 100 11.80 2.10 4.56
N LYS A 101 12.14 3.21 3.93
CA LYS A 101 12.94 4.31 4.47
C LYS A 101 12.05 5.53 4.63
N ASP A 102 12.05 6.14 5.79
CA ASP A 102 11.16 7.24 6.16
C ASP A 102 11.93 8.50 6.64
N ALA A 103 13.14 8.69 6.16
CA ALA A 103 13.99 9.85 6.45
C ALA A 103 14.11 10.18 7.96
N GLY A 104 14.06 9.16 8.83
CA GLY A 104 14.24 9.29 10.28
C GLY A 104 12.96 9.51 11.08
N ALA A 105 11.90 10.04 10.50
CA ALA A 105 10.63 10.23 11.19
C ALA A 105 9.73 8.99 11.05
N THR A 106 9.30 8.44 12.20
CA THR A 106 8.31 7.35 12.20
C THR A 106 6.98 7.86 11.65
N ARG A 107 6.44 7.14 10.67
CA ARG A 107 5.14 7.47 10.08
C ARG A 107 4.00 6.73 10.79
N SER A 108 2.77 7.15 10.48
CA SER A 108 1.59 6.50 11.00
C SER A 108 1.46 5.05 10.49
N ALA A 109 0.75 4.19 11.22
CA ALA A 109 0.43 2.85 10.75
C ALA A 109 -0.42 2.90 9.47
N PHE A 110 -1.23 3.96 9.30
CA PHE A 110 -2.02 4.20 8.10
C PHE A 110 -1.11 4.46 6.88
N ALA A 111 -0.06 5.29 7.01
CA ALA A 111 0.90 5.56 5.95
C ALA A 111 1.59 4.28 5.46
N TYR A 112 2.10 3.48 6.40
CA TYR A 112 2.74 2.21 6.06
C TYR A 112 1.78 1.23 5.41
N ARG A 113 0.56 1.09 5.94
CA ARG A 113 -0.47 0.25 5.34
C ARG A 113 -0.82 0.70 3.93
N THR A 114 -1.00 2.00 3.70
CA THR A 114 -1.32 2.55 2.39
C THR A 114 -0.22 2.25 1.38
N PHE A 115 1.04 2.41 1.75
CA PHE A 115 2.16 2.02 0.90
C PHE A 115 2.10 0.55 0.50
N TRP A 116 1.80 -0.34 1.46
CA TRP A 116 1.67 -1.77 1.19
C TRP A 116 0.43 -2.13 0.38
N ILE A 117 -0.69 -1.43 0.58
CA ILE A 117 -1.89 -1.60 -0.27
C ILE A 117 -1.52 -1.37 -1.73
N ILE A 118 -0.86 -0.26 -2.04
CA ILE A 118 -0.44 0.08 -3.38
C ILE A 118 0.53 -0.98 -3.92
N LEU A 119 1.62 -1.23 -3.21
CA LEU A 119 2.69 -2.09 -3.69
C LEU A 119 2.28 -3.56 -3.78
N HIS A 120 1.68 -4.11 -2.71
CA HIS A 120 1.25 -5.51 -2.66
C HIS A 120 0.06 -5.77 -3.57
N GLY A 121 -0.90 -4.85 -3.58
CA GLY A 121 -2.09 -4.94 -4.42
C GLY A 121 -1.73 -5.02 -5.91
N VAL A 122 -0.88 -4.13 -6.39
CA VAL A 122 -0.45 -4.11 -7.78
C VAL A 122 0.32 -5.37 -8.19
N ASN A 123 1.15 -5.91 -7.28
CA ASN A 123 1.88 -7.15 -7.55
C ASN A 123 0.95 -8.37 -7.56
N CYS A 124 -0.04 -8.44 -6.66
CA CYS A 124 -1.06 -9.49 -6.68
C CYS A 124 -1.89 -9.44 -7.97
N TRP A 125 -2.24 -8.23 -8.42
CA TRP A 125 -2.97 -8.01 -9.66
C TRP A 125 -2.18 -8.48 -10.88
N LEU A 126 -0.89 -8.16 -10.97
CA LEU A 126 -0.01 -8.58 -12.07
C LEU A 126 0.07 -10.09 -12.24
N ILE A 127 0.07 -10.84 -11.14
CA ILE A 127 0.21 -12.30 -11.20
C ILE A 127 -1.13 -13.04 -11.11
N GLY A 128 -2.26 -12.30 -11.06
CA GLY A 128 -3.62 -12.87 -10.98
C GLY A 128 -3.90 -13.66 -9.70
N ARG A 129 -3.07 -13.55 -8.67
CA ARG A 129 -3.24 -14.25 -7.39
C ARG A 129 -2.63 -13.52 -6.23
N ARG A 130 -3.08 -13.85 -5.01
CA ARG A 130 -2.48 -13.28 -3.79
C ARG A 130 -1.06 -13.79 -3.60
N LEU A 131 -0.12 -12.86 -3.41
CA LEU A 131 1.24 -13.18 -3.00
C LEU A 131 1.25 -13.50 -1.50
N PRO A 132 1.86 -14.62 -1.08
CA PRO A 132 1.97 -14.93 0.33
C PRO A 132 2.98 -13.99 1.00
N ILE A 133 2.51 -13.32 2.04
CA ILE A 133 3.33 -12.50 2.94
C ILE A 133 3.74 -13.40 4.11
N ARG A 134 4.98 -13.32 4.56
CA ARG A 134 5.45 -14.06 5.73
C ARG A 134 5.22 -13.30 7.02
N TRP A 135 5.54 -12.01 7.02
CA TRP A 135 5.24 -11.06 8.10
C TRP A 135 5.37 -9.62 7.61
N VAL A 136 4.84 -8.72 8.39
CA VAL A 136 4.98 -7.28 8.18
C VAL A 136 5.41 -6.65 9.50
N ASP A 137 6.51 -5.89 9.45
CA ASP A 137 7.02 -5.15 10.60
C ASP A 137 6.73 -3.67 10.40
N PHE A 138 6.21 -3.02 11.45
CA PHE A 138 5.97 -1.59 11.51
C PHE A 138 6.82 -0.95 12.59
N ARG A 139 7.47 0.15 12.25
CA ARG A 139 8.27 0.93 13.18
C ARG A 139 7.40 1.71 14.17
N CYS A 140 6.19 2.09 13.77
CA CYS A 140 5.24 2.79 14.65
C CYS A 140 4.63 1.87 15.68
N SER A 141 4.05 2.49 16.73
CA SER A 141 3.26 1.78 17.72
C SER A 141 1.94 1.26 17.14
N ALA A 142 1.41 0.21 17.77
CA ALA A 142 0.15 -0.40 17.36
C ALA A 142 -1.00 0.61 17.50
N PRO A 143 -1.79 0.82 16.44
CA PRO A 143 -3.01 1.62 16.54
C PRO A 143 -4.09 0.85 17.34
N PRO A 144 -5.14 1.55 17.85
CA PRO A 144 -6.23 0.90 18.58
C PRO A 144 -6.86 -0.30 17.86
N ALA A 145 -6.95 -0.25 16.52
CA ALA A 145 -7.43 -1.32 15.64
C ALA A 145 -6.30 -2.24 15.14
N GLY A 146 -5.26 -2.47 15.91
CA GLY A 146 -4.07 -3.23 15.49
C GLY A 146 -4.34 -4.65 14.99
N THR A 147 -5.41 -5.30 15.49
CA THR A 147 -5.83 -6.64 15.04
C THR A 147 -6.28 -6.66 13.57
N ASP A 148 -6.85 -5.58 13.05
CA ASP A 148 -7.36 -5.48 11.68
C ASP A 148 -6.22 -5.53 10.66
N TYR A 149 -5.05 -5.07 11.03
CA TYR A 149 -3.86 -5.15 10.18
C TYR A 149 -3.44 -6.59 9.91
N ARG A 150 -3.53 -7.46 10.91
CA ARG A 150 -3.24 -8.89 10.75
C ARG A 150 -4.24 -9.58 9.81
N LEU A 151 -5.51 -9.24 9.94
CA LEU A 151 -6.56 -9.74 9.02
C LEU A 151 -6.32 -9.24 7.60
N PHE A 152 -5.99 -7.98 7.45
CA PHE A 152 -5.72 -7.36 6.14
C PHE A 152 -4.54 -8.03 5.43
N PHE A 153 -3.40 -8.20 6.08
CA PHE A 153 -2.21 -8.80 5.47
C PHE A 153 -2.30 -10.32 5.35
N GLY A 154 -3.12 -10.98 6.17
CA GLY A 154 -3.17 -12.44 6.27
C GLY A 154 -1.84 -13.04 6.76
N ALA A 155 -1.10 -12.27 7.54
CA ALA A 155 0.23 -12.60 8.05
C ALA A 155 0.45 -11.96 9.42
N PRO A 156 1.41 -12.44 10.23
CA PRO A 156 1.81 -11.77 11.45
C PRO A 156 2.24 -10.32 11.19
N VAL A 157 1.77 -9.40 12.03
CA VAL A 157 2.13 -7.99 12.01
C VAL A 157 2.75 -7.64 13.35
N HIS A 158 3.95 -7.04 13.30
CA HIS A 158 4.68 -6.62 14.49
C HIS A 158 4.82 -5.10 14.46
N PHE A 159 4.47 -4.47 15.55
CA PHE A 159 4.64 -3.04 15.79
C PHE A 159 5.87 -2.77 16.66
N ASP A 160 6.25 -1.52 16.80
CA ASP A 160 7.40 -1.07 17.62
C ASP A 160 8.72 -1.73 17.21
N GLN A 161 8.90 -2.03 15.91
CA GLN A 161 10.10 -2.65 15.41
C GLN A 161 11.21 -1.60 15.15
N PRO A 162 12.49 -1.95 15.35
CA PRO A 162 13.60 -1.01 15.16
C PRO A 162 13.79 -0.63 13.70
N ARG A 163 13.26 -1.43 12.77
CA ARG A 163 13.31 -1.17 11.33
C ARG A 163 11.98 -0.64 10.84
N THR A 164 12.07 0.25 9.87
CA THR A 164 10.91 0.70 9.10
C THR A 164 10.20 -0.50 8.50
N ALA A 165 8.88 -0.41 8.28
CA ALA A 165 8.04 -1.49 7.78
C ALA A 165 8.75 -2.38 6.75
N CYS A 166 8.68 -3.67 6.94
CA CYS A 166 9.37 -4.68 6.15
C CYS A 166 8.37 -5.74 5.70
N LEU A 167 8.28 -5.95 4.40
CA LEU A 167 7.44 -6.99 3.81
C LEU A 167 8.34 -8.08 3.24
N ARG A 168 8.12 -9.34 3.63
CA ARG A 168 8.79 -10.49 3.02
C ARG A 168 7.78 -11.36 2.29
N CYS A 169 7.99 -11.57 1.00
CA CYS A 169 7.25 -12.51 0.19
C CYS A 169 8.22 -13.40 -0.59
N ARG A 170 7.79 -14.60 -0.93
CA ARG A 170 8.53 -15.43 -1.87
C ARG A 170 8.26 -14.89 -3.27
N VAL A 171 9.30 -14.47 -3.99
CA VAL A 171 9.18 -14.08 -5.39
C VAL A 171 9.10 -15.34 -6.24
N PRO A 172 8.02 -15.59 -6.98
CA PRO A 172 8.03 -16.63 -7.98
C PRO A 172 9.06 -16.31 -9.07
N GLU A 173 9.88 -17.28 -9.45
CA GLU A 173 10.85 -17.11 -10.56
C GLU A 173 10.19 -17.00 -11.94
N THR A 174 8.89 -17.23 -12.03
CA THR A 174 8.14 -17.25 -13.30
C THR A 174 7.54 -15.90 -13.65
N ALA A 175 7.57 -15.63 -14.96
CA ALA A 175 7.04 -14.43 -15.59
C ALA A 175 5.64 -14.04 -15.12
N ALA A 176 5.48 -12.74 -14.90
CA ALA A 176 4.19 -12.11 -14.74
C ALA A 176 3.55 -11.99 -16.13
N HIS A 177 2.58 -12.84 -16.44
CA HIS A 177 1.51 -12.49 -17.40
C HIS A 177 0.30 -13.39 -17.16
N PRO A 178 -0.92 -12.79 -17.07
CA PRO A 178 -2.14 -13.52 -17.37
C PRO A 178 -2.23 -13.80 -18.85
#